data_1e6de402b43eb252bf52c5d2b76be0de
#
_entry.id   1e6de402b43eb252bf52c5d2b76be0de
#
_cell.length_a   1.000
_cell.length_b   1.000
_cell.length_c   1.000
_cell.angle_alpha   90.00
_cell.angle_beta   90.00
_cell.angle_gamma   90.00
#
_symmetry.space_group_name_H-M   'P 1'
#
loop_
_entity.id
_entity.type
_entity.pdbx_description
1 polymer ?
#
loop_
_entity_poly.entity_id
_entity_poly.type
_entity_poly.pdbx_seq_one_letter_code
_entity_poly.pdbx_strand_id
1 'polypeptide(L)'
;MSTEKNIQRFKSKLIVKPSGCWEYSGAKDADGYGMFWFDGKTKGAHQFSARYLAGYQINPGDQVCHTCDNPACCNPAHLFIGSTQDNTADRQRKNRTARGSQGGTSVYDEETIKNIKNAYKTRPHYRGIIKDLSEEFNVSYNVVWYACKRNSWSHVS
;
A
#
# COMPACT_ATOMS: atom_id res chain seq x y z
N MET A 1 -24.03 23.82 -7.50
CA MET A 1 -24.82 22.76 -8.19
C MET A 1 -25.50 21.93 -7.11
N SER A 2 -26.73 21.44 -7.34
CA SER A 2 -27.40 20.58 -6.36
C SER A 2 -26.70 19.23 -6.23
N THR A 3 -26.77 18.61 -5.06
CA THR A 3 -26.20 17.30 -4.76
C THR A 3 -26.68 16.25 -5.78
N GLU A 4 -27.96 16.30 -6.17
CA GLU A 4 -28.54 15.39 -7.15
C GLU A 4 -27.84 15.46 -8.52
N LYS A 5 -27.59 16.67 -9.03
CA LYS A 5 -26.85 16.85 -10.29
C LYS A 5 -25.41 16.27 -10.22
N ASN A 6 -24.75 16.40 -9.07
CA ASN A 6 -23.43 15.81 -8.87
C ASN A 6 -23.50 14.27 -8.84
N ILE A 7 -24.51 13.69 -8.22
CA ILE A 7 -24.73 12.24 -8.20
C ILE A 7 -24.95 11.71 -9.63
N GLN A 8 -25.79 12.36 -10.43
CA GLN A 8 -26.04 11.95 -11.81
C GLN A 8 -24.76 12.04 -12.67
N ARG A 9 -24.03 13.15 -12.56
CA ARG A 9 -22.74 13.33 -13.25
C ARG A 9 -21.70 12.30 -12.79
N PHE A 10 -21.70 11.92 -11.52
CA PHE A 10 -20.83 10.88 -10.99
C PHE A 10 -21.18 9.52 -11.57
N LYS A 11 -22.46 9.13 -11.50
CA LYS A 11 -22.97 7.86 -12.02
C LYS A 11 -22.67 7.68 -13.51
N SER A 12 -22.75 8.74 -14.33
CA SER A 12 -22.44 8.68 -15.76
C SER A 12 -20.96 8.35 -16.06
N LYS A 13 -20.09 8.44 -15.07
CA LYS A 13 -18.65 8.12 -15.17
C LYS A 13 -18.28 6.75 -14.57
N LEU A 14 -19.24 5.93 -14.22
CA LEU A 14 -19.01 4.61 -13.67
C LEU A 14 -19.16 3.54 -14.74
N ILE A 15 -18.18 2.64 -14.81
CA ILE A 15 -18.17 1.48 -15.69
C ILE A 15 -18.25 0.23 -14.82
N VAL A 16 -19.35 -0.52 -14.95
CA VAL A 16 -19.53 -1.78 -14.23
C VAL A 16 -18.68 -2.87 -14.87
N LYS A 17 -17.85 -3.54 -14.08
CA LYS A 17 -16.98 -4.63 -14.52
C LYS A 17 -17.54 -5.99 -14.12
N PRO A 18 -17.16 -7.09 -14.80
CA PRO A 18 -17.58 -8.45 -14.43
C PRO A 18 -17.22 -8.84 -13.00
N SER A 19 -16.17 -8.24 -12.42
CA SER A 19 -15.76 -8.40 -11.02
C SER A 19 -16.71 -7.76 -10.00
N GLY A 20 -17.78 -7.08 -10.44
CA GLY A 20 -18.67 -6.29 -9.59
C GLY A 20 -18.12 -4.90 -9.25
N CYS A 21 -16.90 -4.56 -9.64
CA CYS A 21 -16.35 -3.22 -9.45
C CYS A 21 -17.07 -2.20 -10.34
N TRP A 22 -17.34 -1.02 -9.79
CA TRP A 22 -17.79 0.16 -10.55
C TRP A 22 -16.58 1.07 -10.73
N GLU A 23 -15.87 0.92 -11.84
CA GLU A 23 -14.66 1.69 -12.08
C GLU A 23 -14.98 3.12 -12.53
N TYR A 24 -14.33 4.09 -11.88
CA TYR A 24 -14.42 5.48 -12.29
C TYR A 24 -13.60 5.73 -13.56
N SER A 25 -14.26 6.24 -14.60
CA SER A 25 -13.66 6.50 -15.92
C SER A 25 -13.08 7.91 -16.09
N GLY A 26 -13.21 8.78 -15.09
CA GLY A 26 -12.64 10.13 -15.11
C GLY A 26 -11.15 10.18 -14.73
N ALA A 27 -10.67 11.37 -14.39
CA ALA A 27 -9.27 11.59 -13.96
C ALA A 27 -8.92 10.69 -12.77
N LYS A 28 -7.65 10.24 -12.74
CA LYS A 28 -7.07 9.44 -11.64
C LYS A 28 -5.80 10.13 -11.16
N ASP A 29 -5.46 9.87 -9.88
CA ASP A 29 -4.15 10.23 -9.33
C ASP A 29 -3.07 9.21 -9.70
N ALA A 30 -1.84 9.43 -9.19
CA ALA A 30 -0.69 8.56 -9.45
C ALA A 30 -0.86 7.13 -8.90
N ASP A 31 -1.68 6.96 -7.86
CA ASP A 31 -1.96 5.67 -7.22
C ASP A 31 -3.17 4.95 -7.85
N GLY A 32 -3.79 5.55 -8.87
CA GLY A 32 -4.92 4.97 -9.61
C GLY A 32 -6.29 5.29 -9.00
N TYR A 33 -6.37 6.09 -7.95
CA TYR A 33 -7.65 6.50 -7.38
C TYR A 33 -8.37 7.50 -8.29
N GLY A 34 -9.65 7.26 -8.53
CA GLY A 34 -10.50 8.19 -9.25
C GLY A 34 -10.61 9.54 -8.54
N MET A 35 -10.51 10.64 -9.29
CA MET A 35 -10.59 12.01 -8.76
C MET A 35 -11.84 12.71 -9.28
N PHE A 36 -12.74 13.07 -8.39
CA PHE A 36 -14.02 13.71 -8.71
C PHE A 36 -14.10 15.11 -8.10
N TRP A 37 -14.33 16.09 -8.98
CA TRP A 37 -14.53 17.47 -8.55
C TRP A 37 -15.98 17.70 -8.14
N PHE A 38 -16.22 18.12 -6.90
CA PHE A 38 -17.51 18.50 -6.41
C PHE A 38 -17.38 19.50 -5.25
N ASP A 39 -18.34 20.38 -5.09
CA ASP A 39 -18.40 21.37 -4.02
C ASP A 39 -17.10 22.20 -3.88
N GLY A 40 -16.59 22.69 -5.03
CA GLY A 40 -15.40 23.54 -5.09
C GLY A 40 -14.07 22.82 -4.83
N LYS A 41 -14.06 21.49 -4.67
CA LYS A 41 -12.85 20.72 -4.35
C LYS A 41 -12.79 19.43 -5.17
N THR A 42 -11.58 18.99 -5.47
CA THR A 42 -11.34 17.66 -6.01
C THR A 42 -11.14 16.69 -4.85
N LYS A 43 -11.88 15.60 -4.83
CA LYS A 43 -11.82 14.55 -3.81
C LYS A 43 -11.79 13.16 -4.45
N GLY A 44 -11.43 12.14 -3.69
CA GLY A 44 -11.48 10.76 -4.16
C GLY A 44 -12.89 10.36 -4.61
N ALA A 45 -13.01 9.79 -5.79
CA ALA A 45 -14.26 9.32 -6.35
C ALA A 45 -14.96 8.28 -5.45
N HIS A 46 -14.18 7.38 -4.85
CA HIS A 46 -14.65 6.41 -3.85
C HIS A 46 -15.21 7.08 -2.58
N GLN A 47 -14.60 8.19 -2.14
CA GLN A 47 -15.12 8.96 -1.00
C GLN A 47 -16.47 9.62 -1.31
N PHE A 48 -16.63 10.12 -2.56
CA PHE A 48 -17.91 10.63 -3.01
C PHE A 48 -18.96 9.51 -3.02
N SER A 49 -18.63 8.34 -3.55
CA SER A 49 -19.51 7.18 -3.55
C SER A 49 -19.91 6.75 -2.15
N ALA A 50 -18.94 6.59 -1.24
CA ALA A 50 -19.20 6.22 0.15
C ALA A 50 -20.18 7.18 0.83
N ARG A 51 -19.99 8.48 0.63
CA ARG A 51 -20.85 9.50 1.28
C ARG A 51 -22.23 9.62 0.66
N TYR A 52 -22.33 9.65 -0.67
CA TYR A 52 -23.56 10.04 -1.37
C TYR A 52 -24.32 8.88 -1.99
N LEU A 53 -23.70 7.73 -2.21
CA LEU A 53 -24.37 6.53 -2.69
C LEU A 53 -24.60 5.51 -1.57
N ALA A 54 -23.63 5.35 -0.66
CA ALA A 54 -23.75 4.44 0.48
C ALA A 54 -24.33 5.11 1.75
N GLY A 55 -24.35 6.45 1.81
CA GLY A 55 -24.84 7.19 2.98
C GLY A 55 -23.89 7.17 4.19
N TYR A 56 -22.61 6.83 4.00
CA TYR A 56 -21.65 6.77 5.10
C TYR A 56 -21.36 8.15 5.70
N GLN A 57 -21.37 8.23 7.02
CA GLN A 57 -20.82 9.36 7.76
C GLN A 57 -19.30 9.20 7.81
N ILE A 58 -18.56 10.16 7.22
CA ILE A 58 -17.11 10.16 7.17
C ILE A 58 -16.62 11.30 8.06
N ASN A 59 -16.00 10.95 9.20
CA ASN A 59 -15.46 11.90 10.16
C ASN A 59 -14.01 12.26 9.85
N PRO A 60 -13.46 13.35 10.40
CA PRO A 60 -12.04 13.64 10.33
C PRO A 60 -11.23 12.47 10.90
N GLY A 61 -10.28 11.95 10.11
CA GLY A 61 -9.46 10.79 10.47
C GLY A 61 -9.95 9.45 9.91
N ASP A 62 -11.21 9.36 9.48
CA ASP A 62 -11.72 8.17 8.83
C ASP A 62 -11.15 8.01 7.42
N GLN A 63 -10.90 6.77 7.04
CA GLN A 63 -10.47 6.40 5.69
C GLN A 63 -11.55 5.56 5.01
N VAL A 64 -11.79 5.83 3.73
CA VAL A 64 -12.62 4.98 2.89
C VAL A 64 -11.72 3.94 2.25
N CYS A 65 -11.92 2.69 2.63
CA CYS A 65 -11.11 1.55 2.22
C CYS A 65 -11.87 0.66 1.23
N HIS A 66 -11.13 -0.12 0.43
CA HIS A 66 -11.67 -1.06 -0.54
C HIS A 66 -11.51 -2.51 -0.05
N THR A 67 -12.57 -3.30 -0.13
CA THR A 67 -12.50 -4.75 0.05
C THR A 67 -11.92 -5.46 -1.19
N CYS A 68 -12.15 -4.88 -2.38
CA CYS A 68 -11.75 -5.42 -3.69
C CYS A 68 -10.34 -5.05 -4.15
N ASP A 69 -9.61 -4.23 -3.38
CA ASP A 69 -8.24 -3.76 -3.69
C ASP A 69 -8.07 -2.99 -5.00
N ASN A 70 -9.16 -2.58 -5.65
CA ASN A 70 -9.13 -1.77 -6.85
C ASN A 70 -9.30 -0.28 -6.49
N PRO A 71 -8.26 0.57 -6.62
CA PRO A 71 -8.33 1.98 -6.24
C PRO A 71 -9.32 2.79 -7.10
N ALA A 72 -9.60 2.35 -8.32
CA ALA A 72 -10.58 3.00 -9.19
C ALA A 72 -12.03 2.61 -8.89
N CYS A 73 -12.25 1.64 -7.99
CA CYS A 73 -13.60 1.15 -7.69
C CYS A 73 -14.37 2.16 -6.85
N CYS A 74 -15.61 2.38 -7.23
CA CYS A 74 -16.57 3.24 -6.53
C CYS A 74 -17.86 2.48 -6.15
N ASN A 75 -17.87 1.13 -6.22
CA ASN A 75 -19.03 0.35 -5.81
C ASN A 75 -19.23 0.45 -4.30
N PRO A 76 -20.37 0.98 -3.82
CA PRO A 76 -20.67 1.07 -2.39
C PRO A 76 -20.50 -0.23 -1.61
N ALA A 77 -20.86 -1.37 -2.21
CA ALA A 77 -20.71 -2.69 -1.60
C ALA A 77 -19.25 -3.14 -1.40
N HIS A 78 -18.30 -2.49 -2.08
CA HIS A 78 -16.87 -2.75 -1.97
C HIS A 78 -16.14 -1.73 -1.10
N LEU A 79 -16.87 -0.80 -0.48
CA LEU A 79 -16.31 0.26 0.34
C LEU A 79 -16.68 0.08 1.81
N PHE A 80 -15.77 0.41 2.70
CA PHE A 80 -16.03 0.47 4.13
C PHE A 80 -15.27 1.64 4.76
N ILE A 81 -15.74 2.07 5.92
CA ILE A 81 -15.04 3.08 6.71
C ILE A 81 -14.11 2.37 7.69
N GLY A 82 -12.84 2.74 7.67
CA GLY A 82 -11.82 2.21 8.57
C GLY A 82 -10.91 3.30 9.10
N SER A 83 -10.19 2.99 10.15
CA SER A 83 -9.09 3.82 10.66
C SER A 83 -7.80 3.57 9.86
N THR A 84 -6.79 4.42 10.09
CA THR A 84 -5.43 4.18 9.57
C THR A 84 -4.86 2.84 10.03
N GLN A 85 -5.23 2.41 11.25
CA GLN A 85 -4.81 1.12 11.81
C GLN A 85 -5.47 -0.05 11.06
N ASP A 86 -6.77 0.03 10.78
CA ASP A 86 -7.50 -0.99 10.02
C ASP A 86 -6.94 -1.14 8.61
N ASN A 87 -6.66 -0.03 7.92
CA ASN A 87 -6.06 -0.03 6.60
C ASN A 87 -4.64 -0.64 6.61
N THR A 88 -3.86 -0.35 7.65
CA THR A 88 -2.52 -0.93 7.82
C THR A 88 -2.61 -2.44 8.10
N ALA A 89 -3.51 -2.87 8.96
CA ALA A 89 -3.75 -4.27 9.27
C ALA A 89 -4.22 -5.05 8.01
N ASP A 90 -5.13 -4.47 7.23
CA ASP A 90 -5.59 -5.07 5.97
C ASP A 90 -4.45 -5.23 4.96
N ARG A 91 -3.60 -4.21 4.81
CA ARG A 91 -2.41 -4.26 3.96
C ARG A 91 -1.42 -5.35 4.40
N GLN A 92 -1.22 -5.51 5.71
CA GLN A 92 -0.37 -6.56 6.27
C GLN A 92 -0.96 -7.96 6.04
N ARG A 93 -2.25 -8.14 6.33
CA ARG A 93 -2.98 -9.41 6.13
C ARG A 93 -2.94 -9.87 4.67
N LYS A 94 -3.08 -8.94 3.73
CA LYS A 94 -3.01 -9.17 2.29
C LYS A 94 -1.58 -9.21 1.75
N ASN A 95 -0.55 -9.16 2.62
CA ASN A 95 0.87 -9.18 2.27
C ASN A 95 1.28 -8.13 1.22
N ARG A 96 0.62 -6.95 1.23
CA ARG A 96 0.87 -5.83 0.31
C ARG A 96 1.89 -4.80 0.84
N THR A 97 2.47 -5.05 1.99
CA THR A 97 3.57 -4.22 2.51
C THR A 97 4.83 -4.56 1.71
N ALA A 98 5.38 -3.57 1.01
CA ALA A 98 6.65 -3.74 0.31
C ALA A 98 7.73 -4.19 1.30
N ARG A 99 8.48 -5.24 0.95
CA ARG A 99 9.53 -5.83 1.77
C ARG A 99 10.78 -6.00 0.93
N GLY A 100 11.93 -5.90 1.57
CA GLY A 100 13.20 -6.11 0.90
C GLY A 100 13.40 -5.20 -0.32
N SER A 101 13.79 -5.77 -1.44
CA SER A 101 14.03 -5.08 -2.70
C SER A 101 12.79 -4.40 -3.31
N GLN A 102 11.58 -4.79 -2.90
CA GLN A 102 10.32 -4.15 -3.32
C GLN A 102 10.10 -2.79 -2.65
N GLY A 103 10.83 -2.47 -1.59
CA GLY A 103 10.85 -1.14 -0.99
C GLY A 103 11.61 -0.18 -1.89
N GLY A 104 10.99 0.94 -2.32
CA GLY A 104 11.60 1.91 -3.24
C GLY A 104 12.89 2.57 -2.76
N THR A 105 13.32 2.32 -1.53
CA THR A 105 14.59 2.75 -0.93
C THR A 105 15.60 1.61 -0.77
N SER A 106 15.27 0.40 -1.19
CA SER A 106 16.19 -0.73 -1.09
C SER A 106 17.29 -0.62 -2.13
N VAL A 107 18.53 -0.51 -1.68
CA VAL A 107 19.74 -0.45 -2.53
C VAL A 107 20.29 -1.86 -2.83
N TYR A 108 19.87 -2.86 -2.03
CA TYR A 108 20.41 -4.22 -2.11
C TYR A 108 19.31 -5.21 -2.49
N ASP A 109 19.69 -6.19 -3.33
CA ASP A 109 18.79 -7.28 -3.72
C ASP A 109 18.70 -8.37 -2.62
N GLU A 110 17.67 -9.22 -2.73
CA GLU A 110 17.39 -10.27 -1.77
C GLU A 110 18.46 -11.38 -1.78
N GLU A 111 19.07 -11.65 -2.93
CA GLU A 111 20.12 -12.66 -3.07
C GLU A 111 21.38 -12.25 -2.30
N THR A 112 21.79 -10.99 -2.40
CA THR A 112 22.90 -10.45 -1.62
C THR A 112 22.65 -10.60 -0.12
N ILE A 113 21.45 -10.24 0.36
CA ILE A 113 21.10 -10.37 1.77
C ILE A 113 21.05 -11.84 2.22
N LYS A 114 20.56 -12.73 1.38
CA LYS A 114 20.56 -14.19 1.64
C LYS A 114 21.96 -14.73 1.80
N ASN A 115 22.87 -14.36 0.92
CA ASN A 115 24.27 -14.76 0.97
C ASN A 115 24.94 -14.26 2.26
N ILE A 116 24.70 -13.02 2.66
CA ILE A 116 25.20 -12.45 3.92
C ILE A 116 24.66 -13.22 5.14
N LYS A 117 23.35 -13.50 5.20
CA LYS A 117 22.76 -14.27 6.28
C LYS A 117 23.33 -15.68 6.37
N ASN A 118 23.52 -16.32 5.24
CA ASN A 118 24.09 -17.66 5.17
C ASN A 118 25.55 -17.67 5.63
N ALA A 119 26.36 -16.74 5.14
CA ALA A 119 27.74 -16.58 5.58
C ALA A 119 27.83 -16.29 7.11
N TYR A 120 26.92 -15.48 7.64
CA TYR A 120 26.86 -15.22 9.07
C TYR A 120 26.47 -16.46 9.91
N LYS A 121 25.55 -17.30 9.42
CA LYS A 121 25.15 -18.54 10.09
C LYS A 121 26.23 -19.62 10.09
N THR A 122 26.98 -19.72 8.99
CA THR A 122 27.94 -20.83 8.78
C THR A 122 29.35 -20.55 9.31
N ARG A 123 29.71 -19.27 9.52
CA ARG A 123 31.04 -18.89 10.01
C ARG A 123 31.10 -18.81 11.53
N PRO A 124 32.27 -19.04 12.15
CA PRO A 124 32.45 -18.80 13.57
C PRO A 124 32.14 -17.34 13.95
N HIS A 125 31.40 -17.15 15.02
CA HIS A 125 31.05 -15.81 15.50
C HIS A 125 32.22 -15.21 16.31
N TYR A 126 32.76 -14.11 15.85
CA TYR A 126 33.82 -13.35 16.50
C TYR A 126 33.53 -11.84 16.45
N ARG A 127 34.26 -11.08 17.28
CA ARG A 127 34.16 -9.62 17.30
C ARG A 127 34.72 -9.07 15.99
N GLY A 128 33.85 -8.50 15.13
CA GLY A 128 34.20 -7.94 13.83
C GLY A 128 33.54 -8.62 12.65
N ILE A 129 32.94 -9.80 12.81
CA ILE A 129 32.30 -10.56 11.71
C ILE A 129 31.36 -9.71 10.85
N ILE A 130 30.60 -8.79 11.47
CA ILE A 130 29.68 -7.90 10.74
C ILE A 130 30.45 -6.92 9.84
N LYS A 131 31.60 -6.44 10.31
CA LYS A 131 32.47 -5.56 9.52
C LYS A 131 33.05 -6.31 8.33
N ASP A 132 33.57 -7.50 8.56
CA ASP A 132 34.15 -8.31 7.50
C ASP A 132 33.12 -8.68 6.43
N LEU A 133 31.90 -9.07 6.83
CA LEU A 133 30.80 -9.31 5.91
C LEU A 133 30.38 -8.04 5.14
N SER A 134 30.39 -6.88 5.81
CA SER A 134 30.12 -5.60 5.19
C SER A 134 31.10 -5.26 4.07
N GLU A 135 32.40 -5.51 4.31
CA GLU A 135 33.46 -5.29 3.35
C GLU A 135 33.43 -6.34 2.21
N GLU A 136 33.25 -7.62 2.54
CA GLU A 136 33.21 -8.71 1.57
C GLU A 136 32.06 -8.58 0.57
N PHE A 137 30.86 -8.26 1.05
CA PHE A 137 29.68 -8.12 0.19
C PHE A 137 29.45 -6.69 -0.32
N ASN A 138 30.33 -5.75 0.01
CA ASN A 138 30.19 -4.33 -0.31
C ASN A 138 28.82 -3.75 0.09
N VAL A 139 28.36 -4.10 1.30
CA VAL A 139 27.08 -3.70 1.87
C VAL A 139 27.34 -2.90 3.14
N SER A 140 26.58 -1.84 3.39
CA SER A 140 26.83 -1.02 4.58
C SER A 140 26.71 -1.83 5.87
N TYR A 141 27.58 -1.53 6.84
CA TYR A 141 27.62 -2.20 8.15
C TYR A 141 26.25 -2.30 8.83
N ASN A 142 25.47 -1.22 8.79
CA ASN A 142 24.15 -1.19 9.42
C ASN A 142 23.18 -2.19 8.78
N VAL A 143 23.19 -2.32 7.45
CA VAL A 143 22.33 -3.28 6.75
C VAL A 143 22.70 -4.71 7.12
N VAL A 144 23.99 -5.04 7.15
CA VAL A 144 24.48 -6.37 7.58
C VAL A 144 24.10 -6.62 9.04
N TRP A 145 24.31 -5.64 9.91
CA TRP A 145 23.96 -5.78 11.34
C TRP A 145 22.46 -6.03 11.54
N TYR A 146 21.60 -5.23 10.90
CA TYR A 146 20.15 -5.40 11.01
C TYR A 146 19.66 -6.71 10.38
N ALA A 147 20.26 -7.14 9.27
CA ALA A 147 19.92 -8.42 8.64
C ALA A 147 20.27 -9.63 9.55
N CYS A 148 21.45 -9.59 10.19
CA CYS A 148 21.97 -10.72 10.99
C CYS A 148 21.49 -10.69 12.43
N LYS A 149 21.34 -9.51 13.07
CA LYS A 149 21.07 -9.37 14.50
C LYS A 149 19.61 -9.03 14.85
N ARG A 150 18.92 -8.30 13.99
CA ARG A 150 17.54 -7.86 14.22
C ARG A 150 16.52 -8.54 13.31
N ASN A 151 16.99 -9.51 12.52
CA ASN A 151 16.15 -10.24 11.57
C ASN A 151 15.33 -9.33 10.64
N SER A 152 15.86 -8.15 10.31
CA SER A 152 15.35 -7.41 9.16
C SER A 152 15.50 -8.30 7.92
N TRP A 153 14.67 -8.14 6.92
CA TRP A 153 14.60 -9.08 5.79
C TRP A 153 14.19 -10.50 6.24
N SER A 154 13.27 -10.60 7.19
CA SER A 154 12.80 -11.89 7.74
C SER A 154 12.16 -12.81 6.68
N HIS A 155 11.75 -12.26 5.54
CA HIS A 155 11.20 -12.99 4.39
C HIS A 155 12.30 -13.63 3.51
N VAL A 156 13.58 -13.23 3.71
CA VAL A 156 14.74 -13.79 3.01
C VAL A 156 15.39 -14.82 3.93
N SER A 157 15.29 -16.09 3.60
CA SER A 157 15.82 -17.24 4.35
C SER A 157 17.13 -17.72 3.76
#